data_1ad874713c1fa3fb82a91f9681f62580
#
_entry.id   1ad874713c1fa3fb82a91f9681f62580
#
_cell.length_a   1.000
_cell.length_b   1.000
_cell.length_c   1.000
_cell.angle_alpha   90.00
_cell.angle_beta   90.00
_cell.angle_gamma   90.00
#
_symmetry.space_group_name_H-M   'P 1'
#
loop_
_entity.id
_entity.type
_entity.pdbx_description
1 polymer ?
#
loop_
_entity_poly.entity_id
_entity_poly.type
_entity_poly.pdbx_seq_one_letter_code
_entity_poly.pdbx_strand_id
1 'polypeptide(L)'
;GIYWNYTSHHVLTLEWINGFKLTDTQNIQAVGLDPEAIIQIGVTTGLQQLLEHGFFHADPHPGNLFAMSDGRMAYIDFGMMDQLEETTKESLVDALVHLVNKDYADLAADFVKLGFLTANTNIAPIVPALEAVLGNAIGKNVNDFNFKTITDEFSELMYEYPFRVPAKFALIIRSLVTQEDRKSTRLNSSHANNS
;
A
#
# COMPACT_ATOMS: atom_id res chain seq x y z
N GLY A 1 -21.19 10.32 5.74
CA GLY A 1 -22.35 9.93 4.91
C GLY A 1 -22.57 10.89 3.75
N ILE A 2 -23.41 10.47 2.80
CA ILE A 2 -23.80 11.29 1.63
C ILE A 2 -25.22 11.80 1.86
N TYR A 3 -25.44 13.09 1.65
CA TYR A 3 -26.77 13.71 1.68
C TYR A 3 -27.38 13.76 0.28
N TRP A 4 -27.99 12.65 -0.14
CA TRP A 4 -28.51 12.47 -1.51
C TRP A 4 -29.52 13.53 -1.93
N ASN A 5 -30.35 14.02 -1.00
CA ASN A 5 -31.33 15.08 -1.27
C ASN A 5 -30.71 16.44 -1.61
N TYR A 6 -29.42 16.63 -1.31
CA TYR A 6 -28.65 17.84 -1.59
C TYR A 6 -27.51 17.58 -2.59
N THR A 7 -27.50 16.41 -3.22
CA THR A 7 -26.50 15.99 -4.21
C THR A 7 -27.12 16.06 -5.61
N SER A 8 -26.35 16.56 -6.57
CA SER A 8 -26.74 16.66 -7.97
C SER A 8 -25.58 16.19 -8.87
N HIS A 9 -25.79 16.23 -10.20
CA HIS A 9 -24.75 15.81 -11.16
C HIS A 9 -23.41 16.55 -11.00
N HIS A 10 -23.42 17.79 -10.51
CA HIS A 10 -22.22 18.62 -10.35
C HIS A 10 -21.92 18.98 -8.88
N VAL A 11 -22.73 18.53 -7.93
CA VAL A 11 -22.58 18.87 -6.51
C VAL A 11 -22.72 17.61 -5.68
N LEU A 12 -21.68 17.25 -4.94
CA LEU A 12 -21.69 16.17 -3.97
C LEU A 12 -21.75 16.77 -2.55
N THR A 13 -22.82 16.48 -1.82
CA THR A 13 -23.00 16.96 -0.44
C THR A 13 -22.71 15.84 0.53
N LEU A 14 -21.67 16.03 1.34
CA LEU A 14 -21.17 15.05 2.30
C LEU A 14 -21.36 15.52 3.73
N GLU A 15 -21.35 14.57 4.65
CA GLU A 15 -21.25 14.83 6.08
C GLU A 15 -19.98 15.63 6.37
N TRP A 16 -20.10 16.65 7.23
CA TRP A 16 -18.94 17.38 7.71
C TRP A 16 -18.10 16.51 8.65
N ILE A 17 -16.83 16.40 8.38
CA ILE A 17 -15.87 15.59 9.17
C ILE A 17 -15.13 16.50 10.14
N ASN A 18 -15.28 16.21 11.43
CA ASN A 18 -14.49 16.83 12.49
C ASN A 18 -13.28 15.97 12.80
N GLY A 19 -12.11 16.40 12.31
CA GLY A 19 -10.87 15.67 12.49
C GLY A 19 -9.66 16.49 12.06
N PHE A 20 -8.49 15.93 12.24
CA PHE A 20 -7.21 16.55 11.89
C PHE A 20 -6.62 15.83 10.68
N LYS A 21 -6.05 16.58 9.74
CA LYS A 21 -5.30 15.96 8.63
C LYS A 21 -4.19 15.08 9.20
N LEU A 22 -3.92 13.96 8.57
CA LEU A 22 -2.81 13.07 9.00
C LEU A 22 -1.43 13.77 8.99
N THR A 23 -1.34 14.92 8.31
CA THR A 23 -0.15 15.77 8.32
C THR A 23 -0.01 16.56 9.63
N ASP A 24 -1.10 16.78 10.34
CA ASP A 24 -1.15 17.59 11.57
C ASP A 24 -1.02 16.73 12.81
N THR A 25 0.16 16.22 13.01
CA THR A 25 0.47 15.24 14.06
C THR A 25 0.45 15.85 15.46
N GLN A 26 0.71 17.15 15.58
CA GLN A 26 0.68 17.84 16.86
C GLN A 26 -0.75 17.89 17.41
N ASN A 27 -1.71 18.27 16.58
CA ASN A 27 -3.12 18.30 16.99
C ASN A 27 -3.69 16.91 17.21
N ILE A 28 -3.26 15.90 16.43
CA ILE A 28 -3.65 14.49 16.66
C ILE A 28 -3.19 14.02 18.06
N GLN A 29 -1.94 14.30 18.43
CA GLN A 29 -1.42 13.95 19.75
C GLN A 29 -2.07 14.77 20.88
N ALA A 30 -2.38 16.06 20.63
CA ALA A 30 -3.02 16.92 21.62
C ALA A 30 -4.42 16.42 22.03
N VAL A 31 -5.12 15.70 21.16
CA VAL A 31 -6.41 15.07 21.47
C VAL A 31 -6.27 13.62 21.99
N GLY A 32 -5.05 13.20 22.33
CA GLY A 32 -4.77 11.88 22.93
C GLY A 32 -4.75 10.72 21.94
N LEU A 33 -4.69 10.98 20.63
CA LEU A 33 -4.57 9.95 19.61
C LEU A 33 -3.10 9.66 19.30
N ASP A 34 -2.81 8.38 19.04
CA ASP A 34 -1.51 7.95 18.54
C ASP A 34 -1.48 8.01 17.02
N PRO A 35 -0.64 8.88 16.40
CA PRO A 35 -0.53 8.97 14.96
C PRO A 35 -0.06 7.68 14.29
N GLU A 36 0.72 6.85 14.97
CA GLU A 36 1.18 5.57 14.43
C GLU A 36 0.02 4.57 14.34
N ALA A 37 -0.82 4.51 15.36
CA ALA A 37 -2.01 3.69 15.33
C ALA A 37 -2.97 4.09 14.19
N ILE A 38 -3.14 5.39 13.95
CA ILE A 38 -3.97 5.89 12.82
C ILE A 38 -3.35 5.51 11.47
N ILE A 39 -2.02 5.62 11.31
CA ILE A 39 -1.35 5.18 10.09
C ILE A 39 -1.54 3.67 9.88
N GLN A 40 -1.43 2.88 10.95
CA GLN A 40 -1.64 1.43 10.87
C GLN A 40 -3.08 1.09 10.41
N ILE A 41 -4.08 1.82 10.89
CA ILE A 41 -5.46 1.70 10.42
C ILE A 41 -5.52 1.99 8.91
N GLY A 42 -4.84 3.03 8.44
CA GLY A 42 -4.77 3.38 7.02
C GLY A 42 -4.19 2.28 6.15
N VAL A 43 -3.04 1.75 6.56
CA VAL A 43 -2.37 0.64 5.84
C VAL A 43 -3.27 -0.60 5.80
N THR A 44 -3.82 -0.99 6.95
CA THR A 44 -4.74 -2.14 7.04
C THR A 44 -5.96 -1.96 6.15
N THR A 45 -6.58 -0.79 6.20
CA THR A 45 -7.75 -0.48 5.37
C THR A 45 -7.41 -0.49 3.87
N GLY A 46 -6.24 0.05 3.49
CA GLY A 46 -5.77 0.01 2.10
C GLY A 46 -5.55 -1.42 1.60
N LEU A 47 -4.95 -2.27 2.42
CA LEU A 47 -4.77 -3.69 2.10
C LEU A 47 -6.11 -4.43 1.99
N GLN A 48 -7.08 -4.16 2.87
CA GLN A 48 -8.42 -4.75 2.79
C GLN A 48 -9.15 -4.29 1.52
N GLN A 49 -9.10 -3.01 1.20
CA GLN A 49 -9.68 -2.49 -0.05
C GLN A 49 -9.10 -3.21 -1.28
N LEU A 50 -7.79 -3.44 -1.28
CA LEU A 50 -7.09 -4.08 -2.40
C LEU A 50 -7.35 -5.59 -2.47
N LEU A 51 -7.13 -6.30 -1.36
CA LEU A 51 -7.06 -7.76 -1.34
C LEU A 51 -8.43 -8.42 -1.11
N GLU A 52 -9.31 -7.80 -0.32
CA GLU A 52 -10.63 -8.34 -0.04
C GLU A 52 -11.67 -7.83 -1.05
N HIS A 53 -11.72 -6.51 -1.27
CA HIS A 53 -12.77 -5.90 -2.07
C HIS A 53 -12.37 -5.71 -3.54
N GLY A 54 -11.08 -5.63 -3.84
CA GLY A 54 -10.59 -5.31 -5.18
C GLY A 54 -10.92 -3.90 -5.66
N PHE A 55 -11.55 -3.08 -4.81
CA PHE A 55 -11.89 -1.68 -5.07
C PHE A 55 -11.15 -0.81 -4.04
N PHE A 56 -10.27 0.05 -4.50
CA PHE A 56 -9.31 0.72 -3.64
C PHE A 56 -9.06 2.18 -4.04
N HIS A 57 -8.62 2.95 -3.06
CA HIS A 57 -8.18 4.31 -3.27
C HIS A 57 -6.77 4.31 -3.88
N ALA A 58 -6.64 4.83 -5.10
CA ALA A 58 -5.39 4.81 -5.86
C ALA A 58 -4.41 5.95 -5.50
N ASP A 59 -4.87 6.97 -4.77
CA ASP A 59 -4.03 8.07 -4.26
C ASP A 59 -4.42 8.45 -2.82
N PRO A 60 -4.14 7.60 -1.81
CA PRO A 60 -4.43 7.89 -0.41
C PRO A 60 -3.44 8.92 0.15
N HIS A 61 -3.39 10.09 -0.49
CA HIS A 61 -2.51 11.17 -0.06
C HIS A 61 -2.92 11.63 1.34
N PRO A 62 -1.97 11.84 2.27
CA PRO A 62 -2.27 12.18 3.66
C PRO A 62 -3.02 13.52 3.84
N GLY A 63 -3.03 14.37 2.82
CA GLY A 63 -3.87 15.56 2.78
C GLY A 63 -5.36 15.26 2.64
N ASN A 64 -5.68 14.05 2.15
CA ASN A 64 -7.05 13.54 1.94
C ASN A 64 -7.49 12.55 3.03
N LEU A 65 -6.64 12.36 4.06
CA LEU A 65 -6.88 11.48 5.18
C LEU A 65 -6.97 12.28 6.47
N PHE A 66 -7.98 11.99 7.27
CA PHE A 66 -8.24 12.67 8.55
C PHE A 66 -8.29 11.65 9.69
N ALA A 67 -7.60 11.98 10.79
CA ALA A 67 -7.79 11.33 12.07
C ALA A 67 -8.99 11.99 12.77
N MET A 68 -10.01 11.20 13.07
CA MET A 68 -11.18 11.66 13.83
C MET A 68 -10.91 11.51 15.33
N SER A 69 -11.55 12.37 16.13
CA SER A 69 -11.37 12.39 17.59
C SER A 69 -11.77 11.09 18.29
N ASP A 70 -12.55 10.23 17.63
CA ASP A 70 -12.95 8.91 18.12
C ASP A 70 -11.99 7.78 17.70
N GLY A 71 -10.84 8.13 17.11
CA GLY A 71 -9.82 7.17 16.67
C GLY A 71 -10.07 6.54 15.29
N ARG A 72 -11.16 6.89 14.61
CA ARG A 72 -11.39 6.46 13.23
C ARG A 72 -10.55 7.28 12.26
N MET A 73 -10.33 6.72 11.08
CA MET A 73 -9.77 7.44 9.94
C MET A 73 -10.88 7.73 8.91
N ALA A 74 -10.85 8.92 8.32
CA ALA A 74 -11.76 9.30 7.25
C ALA A 74 -11.00 9.66 5.98
N TYR A 75 -11.56 9.24 4.85
CA TYR A 75 -11.16 9.61 3.50
C TYR A 75 -12.10 10.69 2.98
N ILE A 76 -11.58 11.75 2.35
CA ILE A 76 -12.40 12.88 1.89
C ILE A 76 -12.35 13.13 0.39
N ASP A 77 -11.36 12.59 -0.30
CA ASP A 77 -11.23 12.70 -1.75
C ASP A 77 -11.30 11.31 -2.38
N PHE A 78 -12.25 11.13 -3.30
CA PHE A 78 -12.46 9.87 -4.01
C PHE A 78 -12.24 10.05 -5.53
N GLY A 79 -11.53 11.11 -5.92
CA GLY A 79 -11.25 11.43 -7.31
C GLY A 79 -10.38 10.38 -8.03
N MET A 80 -9.61 9.60 -7.28
CA MET A 80 -8.77 8.53 -7.80
C MET A 80 -9.11 7.20 -7.13
N MET A 81 -10.18 6.58 -7.60
CA MET A 81 -10.53 5.19 -7.24
C MET A 81 -10.23 4.26 -8.40
N ASP A 82 -9.79 3.05 -8.11
CA ASP A 82 -9.57 2.02 -9.13
C ASP A 82 -10.10 0.66 -8.66
N GLN A 83 -10.26 -0.26 -9.61
CA GLN A 83 -10.79 -1.59 -9.36
C GLN A 83 -9.91 -2.65 -10.03
N LEU A 84 -9.60 -3.71 -9.30
CA LEU A 84 -9.01 -4.92 -9.84
C LEU A 84 -10.10 -5.85 -10.35
N GLU A 85 -9.81 -6.50 -11.46
CA GLU A 85 -10.58 -7.67 -11.89
C GLU A 85 -10.37 -8.82 -10.87
N GLU A 86 -11.40 -9.64 -10.66
CA GLU A 86 -11.37 -10.71 -9.67
C GLU A 86 -10.16 -11.65 -9.87
N THR A 87 -9.89 -12.04 -11.11
CA THR A 87 -8.74 -12.89 -11.47
C THR A 87 -7.39 -12.25 -11.13
N THR A 88 -7.28 -10.92 -11.27
CA THR A 88 -6.07 -10.18 -10.91
C THR A 88 -5.91 -10.11 -9.39
N LYS A 89 -7.02 -9.90 -8.66
CA LYS A 89 -7.05 -9.89 -7.21
C LYS A 89 -6.63 -11.25 -6.64
N GLU A 90 -7.21 -12.34 -7.14
CA GLU A 90 -6.86 -13.71 -6.75
C GLU A 90 -5.36 -13.98 -7.00
N SER A 91 -4.86 -13.65 -8.19
CA SER A 91 -3.44 -13.84 -8.50
C SER A 91 -2.51 -12.98 -7.62
N LEU A 92 -2.97 -11.81 -7.18
CA LEU A 92 -2.21 -10.97 -6.24
C LEU A 92 -2.17 -11.59 -4.84
N VAL A 93 -3.28 -12.16 -4.38
CA VAL A 93 -3.34 -12.89 -3.10
C VAL A 93 -2.45 -14.12 -3.15
N ASP A 94 -2.50 -14.92 -4.22
CA ASP A 94 -1.65 -16.09 -4.42
C ASP A 94 -0.15 -15.69 -4.37
N ALA A 95 0.21 -14.63 -5.10
CA ALA A 95 1.59 -14.11 -5.10
C ALA A 95 2.06 -13.70 -3.70
N LEU A 96 1.20 -13.08 -2.90
CA LEU A 96 1.52 -12.74 -1.50
C LEU A 96 1.67 -13.98 -0.62
N VAL A 97 0.83 -14.99 -0.80
CA VAL A 97 0.94 -16.27 -0.09
C VAL A 97 2.24 -16.97 -0.44
N HIS A 98 2.59 -17.07 -1.73
CA HIS A 98 3.86 -17.68 -2.17
C HIS A 98 5.07 -16.88 -1.68
N LEU A 99 4.97 -15.54 -1.67
CA LEU A 99 6.02 -14.68 -1.14
C LEU A 99 6.28 -14.93 0.35
N VAL A 100 5.21 -14.98 1.18
CA VAL A 100 5.33 -15.25 2.62
C VAL A 100 5.85 -16.66 2.90
N ASN A 101 5.43 -17.63 2.09
CA ASN A 101 5.88 -19.03 2.20
C ASN A 101 7.28 -19.25 1.59
N LYS A 102 7.88 -18.22 0.97
CA LYS A 102 9.18 -18.28 0.28
C LYS A 102 9.17 -19.28 -0.89
N ASP A 103 8.02 -19.46 -1.50
CA ASP A 103 7.85 -20.28 -2.70
C ASP A 103 8.10 -19.43 -3.95
N TYR A 104 9.40 -19.21 -4.23
CA TYR A 104 9.82 -18.31 -5.29
C TYR A 104 9.55 -18.85 -6.70
N ALA A 105 9.37 -20.16 -6.85
CA ALA A 105 9.03 -20.78 -8.12
C ALA A 105 7.58 -20.42 -8.52
N ASP A 106 6.62 -20.59 -7.62
CA ASP A 106 5.23 -20.25 -7.86
C ASP A 106 5.04 -18.71 -7.88
N LEU A 107 5.79 -17.97 -7.06
CA LEU A 107 5.81 -16.50 -7.12
C LEU A 107 6.25 -15.99 -8.51
N ALA A 108 7.28 -16.60 -9.13
CA ALA A 108 7.71 -16.25 -10.48
C ALA A 108 6.62 -16.53 -11.52
N ALA A 109 5.87 -17.63 -11.35
CA ALA A 109 4.71 -17.95 -12.20
C ALA A 109 3.57 -16.93 -12.01
N ASP A 110 3.33 -16.48 -10.78
CA ASP A 110 2.33 -15.46 -10.51
C ASP A 110 2.72 -14.09 -11.11
N PHE A 111 4.00 -13.75 -11.16
CA PHE A 111 4.45 -12.55 -11.85
C PHE A 111 4.14 -12.58 -13.35
N VAL A 112 4.11 -13.76 -13.97
CA VAL A 112 3.62 -13.91 -15.36
C VAL A 112 2.11 -13.66 -15.42
N LYS A 113 1.32 -14.26 -14.52
CA LYS A 113 -0.15 -14.08 -14.48
C LYS A 113 -0.53 -12.60 -14.24
N LEU A 114 0.19 -11.94 -13.34
CA LEU A 114 -0.01 -10.52 -13.01
C LEU A 114 0.51 -9.56 -14.10
N GLY A 115 1.22 -10.07 -15.09
CA GLY A 115 1.76 -9.28 -16.20
C GLY A 115 3.05 -8.52 -15.89
N PHE A 116 3.73 -8.83 -14.78
CA PHE A 116 5.08 -8.32 -14.49
C PHE A 116 6.14 -8.95 -15.37
N LEU A 117 5.90 -10.17 -15.82
CA LEU A 117 6.72 -10.90 -16.78
C LEU A 117 5.86 -11.28 -18.00
N THR A 118 6.50 -11.42 -19.18
CA THR A 118 5.79 -11.88 -20.38
C THR A 118 5.56 -13.39 -20.34
N ALA A 119 4.50 -13.88 -20.96
CA ALA A 119 4.14 -15.31 -21.00
C ALA A 119 5.25 -16.22 -21.54
N ASN A 120 6.15 -15.68 -22.36
CA ASN A 120 7.27 -16.44 -22.95
C ASN A 120 8.59 -16.30 -22.16
N THR A 121 8.57 -15.66 -20.99
CA THR A 121 9.76 -15.48 -20.17
C THR A 121 10.20 -16.81 -19.58
N ASN A 122 11.47 -17.14 -19.76
CA ASN A 122 12.06 -18.26 -19.02
C ASN A 122 12.25 -17.86 -17.56
N ILE A 123 11.41 -18.40 -16.67
CA ILE A 123 11.44 -18.08 -15.23
C ILE A 123 12.53 -18.80 -14.46
N ALA A 124 13.16 -19.86 -15.02
CA ALA A 124 14.15 -20.66 -14.31
C ALA A 124 15.33 -19.85 -13.76
N PRO A 125 15.95 -18.88 -14.48
CA PRO A 125 16.99 -18.04 -13.91
C PRO A 125 16.48 -16.97 -12.96
N ILE A 126 15.18 -16.63 -13.00
CA ILE A 126 14.56 -15.59 -12.17
C ILE A 126 14.33 -16.12 -10.74
N VAL A 127 14.02 -17.40 -10.58
CA VAL A 127 13.71 -17.99 -9.26
C VAL A 127 14.85 -17.78 -8.25
N PRO A 128 16.11 -18.15 -8.53
CA PRO A 128 17.22 -17.91 -7.59
C PRO A 128 17.48 -16.41 -7.35
N ALA A 129 17.25 -15.56 -8.35
CA ALA A 129 17.41 -14.11 -8.18
C ALA A 129 16.30 -13.54 -7.25
N LEU A 130 15.06 -14.00 -7.37
CA LEU A 130 13.99 -13.66 -6.43
C LEU A 130 14.31 -14.13 -5.01
N GLU A 131 14.84 -15.34 -4.85
CA GLU A 131 15.25 -15.86 -3.55
C GLU A 131 16.36 -15.00 -2.92
N ALA A 132 17.36 -14.59 -3.70
CA ALA A 132 18.46 -13.76 -3.23
C ALA A 132 17.99 -12.39 -2.75
N VAL A 133 17.08 -11.76 -3.49
CA VAL A 133 16.57 -10.42 -3.20
C VAL A 133 15.52 -10.47 -2.09
N LEU A 134 14.45 -11.23 -2.29
CA LEU A 134 13.28 -11.22 -1.39
C LEU A 134 13.50 -12.04 -0.11
N GLY A 135 14.39 -13.05 -0.16
CA GLY A 135 14.72 -13.88 0.99
C GLY A 135 15.33 -13.09 2.15
N ASN A 136 16.06 -12.02 1.85
CA ASN A 136 16.65 -11.12 2.83
C ASN A 136 15.68 -10.01 3.28
N ALA A 137 14.81 -9.57 2.37
CA ALA A 137 13.86 -8.47 2.61
C ALA A 137 12.68 -8.89 3.51
N ILE A 138 12.30 -10.17 3.47
CA ILE A 138 11.27 -10.72 4.34
C ILE A 138 11.95 -11.21 5.61
N GLY A 139 11.90 -10.40 6.67
CA GLY A 139 12.39 -10.74 8.00
C GLY A 139 11.77 -12.03 8.55
N LYS A 140 12.21 -12.46 9.73
CA LYS A 140 11.70 -13.67 10.39
C LYS A 140 10.23 -13.56 10.82
N ASN A 141 9.67 -12.35 10.87
CA ASN A 141 8.28 -12.09 11.23
C ASN A 141 7.61 -11.22 10.15
N VAL A 142 6.32 -11.47 9.90
CA VAL A 142 5.49 -10.68 8.98
C VAL A 142 5.42 -9.20 9.39
N ASN A 143 5.62 -8.88 10.67
CA ASN A 143 5.67 -7.50 11.20
C ASN A 143 6.93 -6.72 10.78
N ASP A 144 7.97 -7.41 10.32
CA ASP A 144 9.23 -6.80 9.83
C ASP A 144 9.18 -6.52 8.31
N PHE A 145 8.01 -6.71 7.69
CA PHE A 145 7.79 -6.46 6.27
C PHE A 145 7.97 -4.97 5.97
N ASN A 146 9.07 -4.64 5.30
CA ASN A 146 9.37 -3.28 4.86
C ASN A 146 9.19 -3.18 3.35
N PHE A 147 8.07 -2.58 2.94
CA PHE A 147 7.71 -2.46 1.53
C PHE A 147 8.75 -1.63 0.73
N LYS A 148 9.35 -0.63 1.37
CA LYS A 148 10.39 0.20 0.73
C LYS A 148 11.64 -0.62 0.40
N THR A 149 12.14 -1.40 1.37
CA THR A 149 13.29 -2.28 1.15
C THR A 149 13.02 -3.25 0.00
N ILE A 150 11.82 -3.86 -0.03
CA ILE A 150 11.42 -4.77 -1.11
C ILE A 150 11.39 -4.03 -2.45
N THR A 151 10.85 -2.82 -2.50
CA THR A 151 10.80 -2.03 -3.75
C THR A 151 12.19 -1.66 -4.25
N ASP A 152 13.09 -1.29 -3.35
CA ASP A 152 14.46 -0.93 -3.70
C ASP A 152 15.24 -2.16 -4.24
N GLU A 153 15.15 -3.28 -3.55
CA GLU A 153 15.81 -4.54 -3.96
C GLU A 153 15.17 -5.13 -5.24
N PHE A 154 13.84 -5.01 -5.38
CA PHE A 154 13.13 -5.42 -6.60
C PHE A 154 13.53 -4.56 -7.81
N SER A 155 13.93 -3.31 -7.59
CA SER A 155 14.42 -2.44 -8.66
C SER A 155 15.68 -2.99 -9.32
N GLU A 156 16.57 -3.64 -8.58
CA GLU A 156 17.75 -4.30 -9.14
C GLU A 156 17.36 -5.46 -10.07
N LEU A 157 16.39 -6.27 -9.67
CA LEU A 157 15.85 -7.33 -10.52
C LEU A 157 15.25 -6.81 -11.84
N MET A 158 14.60 -5.64 -11.79
CA MET A 158 14.02 -5.04 -12.99
C MET A 158 15.05 -4.60 -14.04
N TYR A 159 16.29 -4.34 -13.62
CA TYR A 159 17.38 -4.05 -14.56
C TYR A 159 17.98 -5.30 -15.20
N GLU A 160 18.00 -6.41 -14.47
CA GLU A 160 18.63 -7.65 -14.92
C GLU A 160 17.67 -8.53 -15.75
N TYR A 161 16.40 -8.51 -15.42
CA TYR A 161 15.37 -9.34 -16.05
C TYR A 161 14.27 -8.48 -16.69
N PRO A 162 13.53 -9.00 -17.70
CA PRO A 162 12.53 -8.25 -18.46
C PRO A 162 11.24 -8.02 -17.68
N PHE A 163 11.35 -7.51 -16.45
CA PHE A 163 10.20 -7.11 -15.66
C PHE A 163 9.56 -5.85 -16.24
N ARG A 164 8.24 -5.79 -16.12
CA ARG A 164 7.43 -4.62 -16.42
C ARG A 164 6.48 -4.39 -15.25
N VAL A 165 6.30 -3.14 -14.84
CA VAL A 165 5.28 -2.82 -13.85
C VAL A 165 4.01 -2.44 -14.61
N PRO A 166 2.94 -3.27 -14.57
CA PRO A 166 1.66 -2.89 -15.17
C PRO A 166 1.13 -1.61 -14.51
N ALA A 167 0.47 -0.74 -15.29
CA ALA A 167 0.03 0.58 -14.82
C ALA A 167 -0.83 0.52 -13.55
N LYS A 168 -1.70 -0.49 -13.43
CA LYS A 168 -2.52 -0.73 -12.23
C LYS A 168 -1.66 -0.93 -10.97
N PHE A 169 -0.57 -1.69 -11.08
CA PHE A 169 0.32 -1.94 -9.96
C PHE A 169 1.21 -0.74 -9.62
N ALA A 170 1.56 0.09 -10.59
CA ALA A 170 2.29 1.32 -10.33
C ALA A 170 1.49 2.26 -9.39
N LEU A 171 0.17 2.34 -9.56
CA LEU A 171 -0.71 3.09 -8.66
C LEU A 171 -0.78 2.46 -7.26
N ILE A 172 -0.89 1.13 -7.18
CA ILE A 172 -0.91 0.40 -5.90
C ILE A 172 0.39 0.62 -5.14
N ILE A 173 1.53 0.41 -5.80
CA ILE A 173 2.87 0.60 -5.22
C ILE A 173 3.00 2.03 -4.69
N ARG A 174 2.64 3.02 -5.51
CA ARG A 174 2.66 4.43 -5.11
C ARG A 174 1.81 4.68 -3.87
N SER A 175 0.60 4.12 -3.80
CA SER A 175 -0.31 4.30 -2.67
C SER A 175 0.26 3.73 -1.37
N LEU A 176 0.89 2.55 -1.43
CA LEU A 176 1.50 1.88 -0.28
C LEU A 176 2.78 2.60 0.17
N VAL A 177 3.67 2.97 -0.76
CA VAL A 177 4.92 3.70 -0.44
C VAL A 177 4.61 5.05 0.21
N THR A 178 3.60 5.77 -0.27
CA THR A 178 3.20 7.06 0.31
C THR A 178 2.76 6.93 1.77
N GLN A 179 2.22 5.79 2.18
CA GLN A 179 1.82 5.52 3.56
C GLN A 179 3.01 5.12 4.45
N GLU A 180 4.00 4.39 3.92
CA GLU A 180 5.18 3.94 4.69
C GLU A 180 6.27 4.98 4.87
N ASP A 181 6.53 5.87 3.90
CA ASP A 181 7.57 6.91 3.99
C ASP A 181 7.41 7.81 5.22
N ARG A 182 6.22 7.87 5.78
CA ARG A 182 5.95 8.60 7.03
C ARG A 182 6.35 7.85 8.29
N LYS A 183 6.36 6.51 8.24
CA LYS A 183 6.84 5.69 9.35
C LYS A 183 8.34 5.89 9.55
N SER A 184 9.11 5.96 8.46
CA SER A 184 10.57 6.12 8.49
C SER A 184 11.04 7.55 8.79
N THR A 185 10.35 8.58 8.28
CA THR A 185 10.73 9.99 8.49
C THR A 185 10.58 10.43 9.95
N ARG A 186 9.69 9.78 10.73
CA ARG A 186 9.48 10.09 12.15
C ARG A 186 10.44 9.40 13.10
N LEU A 187 10.87 8.19 12.81
CA LEU A 187 11.88 7.50 13.61
C LEU A 187 13.18 8.33 13.66
N ASN A 188 13.53 9.02 12.58
CA ASN A 188 14.71 9.88 12.51
C ASN A 188 14.52 11.24 13.23
N SER A 189 13.30 11.77 13.33
CA SER A 189 13.05 13.05 14.02
C SER A 189 12.93 12.89 15.54
N SER A 190 12.52 11.72 16.04
CA SER A 190 12.46 11.46 17.48
C SER A 190 13.85 11.20 18.11
N HIS A 191 14.81 10.72 17.32
CA HIS A 191 16.21 10.58 17.80
C HIS A 191 17.00 11.89 17.78
N ALA A 192 16.59 12.87 16.97
CA ALA A 192 17.26 14.18 16.91
C ALA A 192 16.87 15.15 18.04
N ASN A 193 15.77 14.89 18.75
CA ASN A 193 15.30 15.73 19.87
C ASN A 193 15.71 15.23 21.26
N ASN A 194 16.48 14.15 21.35
CA ASN A 194 16.99 13.57 22.62
C ASN A 194 18.52 13.65 22.75
N SER A 195 19.15 14.58 22.04
CA SER A 195 20.60 14.87 22.18
C SER A 195 20.82 16.34 22.57
#